data_f5840201710831983bc5cdded5af97be
#
_entry.id   f5840201710831983bc5cdded5af97be
#
_cell.length_a   1.000
_cell.length_b   1.000
_cell.length_c   1.000
_cell.angle_alpha   90.00
_cell.angle_beta   90.00
_cell.angle_gamma   90.00
#
_symmetry.space_group_name_H-M   'P 1'
#
loop_
_entity.id
_entity.type
_entity.pdbx_description
1 polymer ?
#
loop_
_entity_poly.entity_id
_entity_poly.type
_entity_poly.pdbx_seq_one_letter_code
_entity_poly.pdbx_strand_id
1 'polypeptide(L)'
;ADVIPTDTDGDSQCDLNDLDDDGDSWSDVKEAMCGTDPVDSESVPDDLDGDMECDEWDDDADGDDLPNDWELERGFNPMDPNDFISCHGEARYCLRTYDDFTFAESHNSFSTPEDGIMGGINHLTGLQSQWEDGIRAFMLDPYHQSEFNSEKEDVVFCHAPSLPNTPPCLFGSVDAFAWLRNLNSLHNNSSGDVVSLLIQNYAVPGGHLEYLLNETGILERAYIHELGSSWPSLGDMSLSGTDVLIFIEMEYEDNFTKLLPAWKHTWDTPYGESSQEEMTCDLGRGDPSQPVWHMNNWLNSDFGFADPIKASHVNAYDTLLERALLCWE
;
A
#
# COMPACT_ATOMS: atom_id res chain seq x y z
N ALA A 1 -2.35 72.10 6.76
CA ALA A 1 -2.41 71.31 5.54
C ALA A 1 -2.86 69.92 5.99
N ASP A 2 -4.02 69.50 5.49
CA ASP A 2 -4.46 68.13 5.70
C ASP A 2 -3.47 67.25 4.95
N VAL A 3 -2.83 66.31 5.65
CA VAL A 3 -1.98 65.29 5.05
C VAL A 3 -2.96 64.30 4.39
N ILE A 4 -2.92 64.24 3.07
CA ILE A 4 -3.64 63.19 2.35
C ILE A 4 -2.92 61.90 2.71
N PRO A 5 -3.61 60.90 3.26
CA PRO A 5 -3.00 59.61 3.51
C PRO A 5 -2.45 59.00 2.22
N THR A 6 -1.37 58.24 2.30
CA THR A 6 -0.84 57.49 1.15
C THR A 6 -1.88 56.44 0.75
N ASP A 7 -2.01 56.20 -0.55
CA ASP A 7 -2.89 55.22 -1.21
C ASP A 7 -2.07 54.79 -2.42
N THR A 8 -1.28 53.70 -2.20
CA THR A 8 -0.18 53.33 -3.11
C THR A 8 -0.72 52.67 -4.38
N ASP A 9 -1.71 51.82 -4.30
CA ASP A 9 -2.34 51.13 -5.45
C ASP A 9 -3.48 51.95 -6.10
N GLY A 10 -4.03 52.95 -5.37
CA GLY A 10 -5.09 53.85 -5.86
C GLY A 10 -6.49 53.28 -5.78
N ASP A 11 -6.74 52.30 -4.94
CA ASP A 11 -8.03 51.63 -4.76
C ASP A 11 -9.02 52.43 -3.87
N SER A 12 -8.56 53.51 -3.24
CA SER A 12 -9.29 54.39 -2.30
C SER A 12 -9.29 53.93 -0.85
N GLN A 13 -8.50 52.96 -0.49
CA GLN A 13 -8.06 52.71 0.88
C GLN A 13 -6.72 53.41 1.08
N CYS A 14 -6.35 53.74 2.27
CA CYS A 14 -5.02 54.26 2.55
C CYS A 14 -4.17 53.15 3.15
N ASP A 15 -2.88 53.14 2.87
CA ASP A 15 -1.90 52.14 3.31
C ASP A 15 -1.99 51.80 4.81
N LEU A 16 -2.46 52.71 5.66
CA LEU A 16 -2.66 52.45 7.09
C LEU A 16 -3.78 51.44 7.42
N ASN A 17 -4.73 51.27 6.52
CA ASN A 17 -5.92 50.44 6.70
C ASN A 17 -6.10 49.44 5.56
N ASP A 18 -5.19 49.46 4.60
CA ASP A 18 -5.10 48.44 3.57
C ASP A 18 -4.41 47.22 4.11
N LEU A 19 -4.54 46.09 3.48
CA LEU A 19 -3.88 44.83 3.78
C LEU A 19 -2.95 44.41 2.66
N ASP A 20 -2.98 45.16 1.53
CA ASP A 20 -2.23 44.90 0.31
C ASP A 20 -2.00 46.27 -0.31
N ASP A 21 -1.00 47.04 0.24
CA ASP A 21 -0.78 48.45 0.00
C ASP A 21 -0.50 48.80 -1.47
N ASP A 22 0.06 47.84 -2.26
CA ASP A 22 0.42 48.06 -3.65
C ASP A 22 -0.43 47.30 -4.68
N GLY A 23 -1.35 46.46 -4.19
CA GLY A 23 -2.36 45.81 -5.01
C GLY A 23 -1.83 44.63 -5.87
N ASP A 24 -0.73 44.02 -5.48
CA ASP A 24 -0.11 42.91 -6.24
C ASP A 24 -0.70 41.52 -5.91
N SER A 25 -1.60 41.45 -4.92
CA SER A 25 -2.26 40.26 -4.37
C SER A 25 -1.52 39.59 -3.22
N TRP A 26 -0.34 40.02 -2.87
CA TRP A 26 0.30 39.65 -1.61
C TRP A 26 -0.13 40.64 -0.51
N SER A 27 -0.27 40.18 0.68
CA SER A 27 -0.56 41.08 1.79
C SER A 27 0.71 41.61 2.40
N ASP A 28 0.69 42.86 2.88
CA ASP A 28 1.85 43.49 3.53
C ASP A 28 2.52 42.61 4.59
N VAL A 29 1.70 41.86 5.34
CA VAL A 29 2.20 40.96 6.40
C VAL A 29 2.98 39.79 5.79
N LYS A 30 2.47 39.19 4.71
CA LYS A 30 3.16 38.09 4.02
C LYS A 30 4.44 38.61 3.36
N GLU A 31 4.39 39.75 2.68
CA GLU A 31 5.55 40.36 2.06
C GLU A 31 6.64 40.70 3.08
N ALA A 32 6.25 41.30 4.21
CA ALA A 32 7.20 41.58 5.30
C ALA A 32 7.81 40.29 5.89
N MET A 33 7.08 39.15 5.89
CA MET A 33 7.63 37.86 6.28
C MET A 33 8.57 37.24 5.24
N CYS A 34 8.23 37.43 3.96
CA CYS A 34 8.99 36.91 2.83
C CYS A 34 10.16 37.84 2.41
N GLY A 35 10.26 39.05 3.00
CA GLY A 35 11.35 39.97 2.79
C GLY A 35 11.21 40.86 1.54
N THR A 36 10.01 41.00 1.01
CA THR A 36 9.65 41.92 -0.09
C THR A 36 9.13 43.24 0.44
N ASP A 37 8.89 44.23 -0.45
CA ASP A 37 8.49 45.60 -0.10
C ASP A 37 6.99 45.77 -0.34
N PRO A 38 6.14 45.90 0.71
CA PRO A 38 4.69 45.96 0.60
C PRO A 38 4.11 47.20 -0.07
N VAL A 39 4.95 48.09 -0.60
CA VAL A 39 4.54 49.29 -1.35
C VAL A 39 5.15 49.34 -2.78
N ASP A 40 5.70 48.23 -3.24
CA ASP A 40 6.30 48.11 -4.58
C ASP A 40 5.81 46.81 -5.27
N SER A 41 4.76 46.91 -6.06
CA SER A 41 4.12 45.80 -6.78
C SER A 41 5.03 45.07 -7.78
N GLU A 42 6.28 45.50 -7.96
CA GLU A 42 7.29 44.70 -8.68
C GLU A 42 8.16 43.87 -7.74
N SER A 43 7.99 44.01 -6.41
CA SER A 43 8.74 43.30 -5.35
C SER A 43 7.99 42.12 -4.81
N VAL A 44 7.63 41.17 -5.66
CA VAL A 44 6.80 39.96 -5.33
C VAL A 44 7.63 38.88 -4.67
N PRO A 45 7.13 38.19 -3.64
CA PRO A 45 7.80 37.02 -3.08
C PRO A 45 8.02 35.88 -4.12
N ASP A 46 9.12 35.15 -3.98
CA ASP A 46 9.26 33.88 -4.69
C ASP A 46 8.24 32.88 -4.18
N ASP A 47 7.44 32.27 -5.06
CA ASP A 47 6.34 31.36 -4.79
C ASP A 47 6.25 30.40 -5.99
N LEU A 48 6.90 29.25 -5.85
CA LEU A 48 7.17 28.35 -6.97
C LEU A 48 5.93 27.57 -7.39
N ASP A 49 5.09 27.13 -6.44
CA ASP A 49 3.88 26.34 -6.70
C ASP A 49 2.62 27.21 -6.87
N GLY A 50 2.65 28.48 -6.43
CA GLY A 50 1.59 29.45 -6.60
C GLY A 50 0.48 29.37 -5.57
N ASP A 51 0.74 28.83 -4.38
CA ASP A 51 -0.24 28.67 -3.32
C ASP A 51 -0.41 29.88 -2.40
N MET A 52 0.39 30.95 -2.63
CA MET A 52 0.46 32.17 -1.84
C MET A 52 1.15 31.99 -0.47
N GLU A 53 2.00 31.00 -0.33
CA GLU A 53 3.08 30.94 0.65
C GLU A 53 4.41 31.14 -0.07
N CYS A 54 5.35 31.91 0.47
CA CYS A 54 6.63 32.07 -0.21
C CYS A 54 7.57 30.92 0.10
N ASP A 55 8.40 30.54 -0.86
CA ASP A 55 9.31 29.39 -0.80
C ASP A 55 10.12 29.30 0.50
N GLU A 56 10.47 30.44 1.13
CA GLU A 56 11.23 30.48 2.38
C GLU A 56 10.44 29.98 3.59
N TRP A 57 9.11 30.09 3.57
CA TRP A 57 8.21 29.75 4.68
C TRP A 57 7.24 28.63 4.34
N ASP A 58 7.29 28.14 3.11
CA ASP A 58 6.50 27.04 2.65
C ASP A 58 7.12 25.71 3.11
N ASP A 59 6.28 24.80 3.58
CA ASP A 59 6.69 23.46 3.99
C ASP A 59 6.82 22.50 2.78
N ASP A 60 6.27 22.87 1.58
CA ASP A 60 6.23 22.09 0.34
C ASP A 60 6.35 23.05 -0.86
N ALA A 61 7.53 23.72 -0.97
CA ALA A 61 7.75 24.89 -1.82
C ALA A 61 7.54 24.65 -3.32
N ASP A 62 7.64 23.42 -3.81
CA ASP A 62 7.41 23.09 -5.22
C ASP A 62 6.06 22.42 -5.49
N GLY A 63 5.29 22.11 -4.42
CA GLY A 63 3.91 21.64 -4.50
C GLY A 63 3.77 20.20 -5.01
N ASP A 64 4.75 19.34 -4.78
CA ASP A 64 4.74 17.95 -5.26
C ASP A 64 4.11 16.93 -4.28
N ASP A 65 3.55 17.42 -3.16
CA ASP A 65 2.98 16.65 -2.03
C ASP A 65 4.05 16.00 -1.11
N LEU A 66 5.34 16.39 -1.21
CA LEU A 66 6.40 15.98 -0.29
C LEU A 66 6.96 17.19 0.46
N PRO A 67 7.02 17.17 1.80
CA PRO A 67 7.57 18.29 2.55
C PRO A 67 9.08 18.49 2.29
N ASN A 68 9.52 19.74 2.20
CA ASN A 68 10.92 20.14 1.97
C ASN A 68 11.90 19.39 2.87
N ASP A 69 11.62 19.29 4.17
CA ASP A 69 12.47 18.58 5.14
C ASP A 69 12.57 17.10 4.82
N TRP A 70 11.47 16.47 4.41
CA TRP A 70 11.45 15.06 4.03
C TRP A 70 12.30 14.79 2.79
N GLU A 71 12.23 15.66 1.81
CA GLU A 71 12.99 15.62 0.57
C GLU A 71 14.48 15.77 0.81
N LEU A 72 14.88 16.84 1.54
CA LEU A 72 16.26 17.10 1.89
C LEU A 72 16.93 15.96 2.64
N GLU A 73 16.21 15.33 3.57
CA GLU A 73 16.71 14.15 4.30
C GLU A 73 16.98 12.95 3.40
N ARG A 74 16.28 12.86 2.26
CA ARG A 74 16.35 11.72 1.32
C ARG A 74 17.10 12.04 0.03
N GLY A 75 17.52 13.30 -0.13
CA GLY A 75 18.36 13.75 -1.22
C GLY A 75 17.59 14.19 -2.46
N PHE A 76 16.31 14.48 -2.32
CA PHE A 76 15.50 15.16 -3.33
C PHE A 76 15.69 16.67 -3.27
N ASN A 77 15.23 17.36 -4.29
CA ASN A 77 15.34 18.82 -4.41
C ASN A 77 13.98 19.48 -4.16
N PRO A 78 13.75 20.13 -3.00
CA PRO A 78 12.45 20.72 -2.63
C PRO A 78 12.04 21.95 -3.47
N MET A 79 12.77 22.23 -4.54
CA MET A 79 12.49 23.31 -5.49
C MET A 79 12.32 22.76 -6.92
N ASP A 80 12.17 21.46 -7.10
CA ASP A 80 11.95 20.84 -8.42
C ASP A 80 10.77 19.86 -8.38
N PRO A 81 9.55 20.26 -8.77
CA PRO A 81 8.34 19.48 -8.70
C PRO A 81 8.35 18.22 -9.59
N ASN A 82 9.50 17.86 -10.16
CA ASN A 82 9.69 16.63 -10.91
C ASN A 82 10.73 15.71 -10.27
N ASP A 83 11.39 16.12 -9.20
CA ASP A 83 12.40 15.36 -8.47
C ASP A 83 11.79 14.68 -7.24
N PHE A 84 10.77 13.85 -7.43
CA PHE A 84 10.02 13.16 -6.39
C PHE A 84 9.90 11.65 -6.60
N ILE A 85 9.45 10.96 -5.55
CA ILE A 85 9.01 9.56 -5.63
C ILE A 85 7.50 9.50 -5.37
N SER A 86 6.82 8.57 -6.03
CA SER A 86 5.42 8.26 -5.73
C SER A 86 5.31 6.86 -5.16
N CYS A 87 4.48 6.68 -4.13
CA CYS A 87 4.13 5.39 -3.56
C CYS A 87 2.69 5.07 -3.93
N HIS A 88 2.46 3.91 -4.55
CA HIS A 88 1.12 3.57 -5.04
C HIS A 88 0.45 4.66 -5.90
N GLY A 89 1.26 5.40 -6.65
CA GLY A 89 0.81 6.42 -7.61
C GLY A 89 0.67 7.85 -7.07
N GLU A 90 0.88 8.08 -5.77
CA GLU A 90 0.78 9.41 -5.15
C GLU A 90 2.01 9.69 -4.28
N ALA A 91 2.58 10.87 -4.38
CA ALA A 91 3.75 11.25 -3.58
C ALA A 91 3.44 11.27 -2.07
N ARG A 92 2.31 11.86 -1.68
CA ARG A 92 1.85 11.91 -0.27
C ARG A 92 1.69 10.55 0.39
N TYR A 93 1.51 9.45 -0.35
CA TYR A 93 1.44 8.12 0.24
C TYR A 93 2.81 7.63 0.71
N CYS A 94 3.90 8.19 0.19
CA CYS A 94 5.24 7.88 0.66
C CYS A 94 5.49 8.31 2.12
N LEU A 95 4.70 9.26 2.62
CA LEU A 95 4.75 9.74 4.01
C LEU A 95 4.02 8.79 4.99
N ARG A 96 3.13 7.92 4.49
CA ARG A 96 2.37 6.98 5.33
C ARG A 96 3.25 5.84 5.77
N THR A 97 3.11 5.43 7.04
CA THR A 97 3.73 4.19 7.51
C THR A 97 2.95 2.99 6.99
N TYR A 98 3.60 1.83 6.91
CA TYR A 98 2.98 0.61 6.39
C TYR A 98 1.68 0.24 7.14
N ASP A 99 1.64 0.45 8.45
CA ASP A 99 0.49 0.20 9.32
C ASP A 99 -0.61 1.27 9.25
N ASP A 100 -0.32 2.42 8.64
CA ASP A 100 -1.28 3.51 8.38
C ASP A 100 -1.75 3.55 6.92
N PHE A 101 -1.50 2.49 6.16
CA PHE A 101 -1.91 2.39 4.75
C PHE A 101 -2.76 1.15 4.50
N THR A 102 -3.84 1.30 3.73
CA THR A 102 -4.75 0.20 3.41
C THR A 102 -4.45 -0.40 2.05
N PHE A 103 -4.07 -1.66 2.04
CA PHE A 103 -3.83 -2.43 0.81
C PHE A 103 -5.06 -3.24 0.40
N ALA A 104 -5.42 -3.20 -0.88
CA ALA A 104 -6.34 -4.18 -1.43
C ALA A 104 -5.60 -5.52 -1.60
N GLU A 105 -6.13 -6.59 -0.98
CA GLU A 105 -5.57 -7.94 -1.03
C GLU A 105 -6.44 -8.88 -1.85
N SER A 106 -5.82 -9.64 -2.74
CA SER A 106 -6.48 -10.71 -3.48
C SER A 106 -6.28 -12.07 -2.80
N HIS A 107 -7.40 -12.70 -2.39
CA HIS A 107 -7.40 -14.02 -1.78
C HIS A 107 -7.17 -15.11 -2.82
N ASN A 108 -6.19 -16.01 -2.62
CA ASN A 108 -5.78 -17.00 -3.61
C ASN A 108 -5.52 -16.39 -4.99
N SER A 109 -4.64 -15.41 -5.04
CA SER A 109 -4.38 -14.54 -6.19
C SER A 109 -4.09 -15.26 -7.49
N PHE A 110 -3.52 -16.46 -7.40
CA PHE A 110 -3.20 -17.38 -8.51
C PHE A 110 -4.40 -18.15 -9.04
N SER A 111 -5.54 -18.16 -8.30
CA SER A 111 -6.68 -19.02 -8.60
C SER A 111 -7.59 -18.40 -9.65
N THR A 112 -7.12 -18.42 -10.90
CA THR A 112 -7.78 -17.82 -12.07
C THR A 112 -7.88 -18.78 -13.26
N PRO A 113 -8.84 -18.61 -14.17
CA PRO A 113 -8.88 -19.36 -15.42
C PRO A 113 -7.70 -19.09 -16.33
N GLU A 114 -7.13 -17.87 -16.29
CA GLU A 114 -5.94 -17.47 -17.07
C GLU A 114 -4.70 -18.24 -16.63
N ASP A 115 -4.60 -18.56 -15.34
CA ASP A 115 -3.52 -19.37 -14.76
C ASP A 115 -3.77 -20.88 -14.90
N GLY A 116 -4.87 -21.30 -15.54
CA GLY A 116 -5.20 -22.69 -15.81
C GLY A 116 -5.96 -23.40 -14.69
N ILE A 117 -6.47 -22.69 -13.71
CA ILE A 117 -7.31 -23.27 -12.63
C ILE A 117 -8.71 -23.50 -13.16
N MET A 118 -9.22 -24.74 -12.96
CA MET A 118 -10.50 -25.18 -13.51
C MET A 118 -11.64 -25.22 -12.48
N GLY A 119 -11.33 -25.10 -11.19
CA GLY A 119 -12.34 -25.13 -10.12
C GLY A 119 -11.82 -24.46 -8.86
N GLY A 120 -12.72 -23.93 -8.03
CA GLY A 120 -12.34 -23.10 -6.90
C GLY A 120 -11.74 -21.74 -7.32
N ILE A 121 -12.20 -21.21 -8.45
CA ILE A 121 -11.74 -19.93 -9.01
C ILE A 121 -12.11 -18.81 -8.06
N ASN A 122 -11.13 -17.98 -7.69
CA ASN A 122 -11.32 -16.82 -6.83
C ASN A 122 -11.37 -15.51 -7.63
N HIS A 123 -10.64 -15.42 -8.75
CA HIS A 123 -10.57 -14.23 -9.59
C HIS A 123 -10.84 -14.58 -11.06
N LEU A 124 -11.41 -13.65 -11.80
CA LEU A 124 -11.68 -13.82 -13.23
C LEU A 124 -10.45 -13.54 -14.10
N THR A 125 -9.53 -12.72 -13.59
CA THR A 125 -8.35 -12.23 -14.30
C THR A 125 -7.08 -12.57 -13.54
N GLY A 126 -5.97 -12.76 -14.27
CA GLY A 126 -4.68 -13.13 -13.73
C GLY A 126 -3.90 -11.96 -13.10
N LEU A 127 -2.67 -12.25 -12.71
CA LEU A 127 -1.79 -11.33 -11.98
C LEU A 127 -1.61 -9.96 -12.64
N GLN A 128 -1.46 -9.92 -13.97
CA GLN A 128 -1.27 -8.65 -14.69
C GLN A 128 -2.45 -7.70 -14.48
N SER A 129 -3.68 -8.17 -14.66
CA SER A 129 -4.87 -7.35 -14.47
C SER A 129 -5.07 -6.97 -13.01
N GLN A 130 -4.81 -7.88 -12.07
CA GLN A 130 -4.87 -7.56 -10.64
C GLN A 130 -3.88 -6.44 -10.28
N TRP A 131 -2.68 -6.47 -10.84
CA TRP A 131 -1.68 -5.41 -10.67
C TRP A 131 -2.14 -4.07 -11.24
N GLU A 132 -2.70 -4.08 -12.45
CA GLU A 132 -3.26 -2.89 -13.13
C GLU A 132 -4.46 -2.31 -12.38
N ASP A 133 -5.24 -3.16 -11.71
CA ASP A 133 -6.37 -2.77 -10.84
C ASP A 133 -5.91 -2.24 -9.45
N GLY A 134 -4.59 -2.17 -9.20
CA GLY A 134 -4.02 -1.61 -7.97
C GLY A 134 -3.83 -2.61 -6.83
N ILE A 135 -4.01 -3.91 -7.05
CA ILE A 135 -3.73 -4.93 -6.04
C ILE A 135 -2.21 -4.97 -5.75
N ARG A 136 -1.85 -4.87 -4.47
CA ARG A 136 -0.46 -4.93 -3.99
C ARG A 136 -0.28 -5.89 -2.80
N ALA A 137 -1.34 -6.53 -2.37
CA ALA A 137 -1.31 -7.61 -1.39
C ALA A 137 -1.86 -8.90 -2.03
N PHE A 138 -1.15 -10.02 -1.85
CA PHE A 138 -1.44 -11.27 -2.53
C PHE A 138 -1.39 -12.43 -1.56
N MET A 139 -2.51 -13.16 -1.43
CA MET A 139 -2.56 -14.40 -0.66
C MET A 139 -2.25 -15.59 -1.55
N LEU A 140 -1.35 -16.48 -1.09
CA LEU A 140 -0.77 -17.57 -1.87
C LEU A 140 -0.74 -18.87 -1.08
N ASP A 141 -1.14 -19.98 -1.71
CA ASP A 141 -1.14 -21.33 -1.14
C ASP A 141 -0.06 -22.20 -1.80
N PRO A 142 1.17 -22.30 -1.26
CA PRO A 142 2.21 -23.14 -1.80
C PRO A 142 2.00 -24.63 -1.42
N TYR A 143 2.19 -25.50 -2.41
CA TYR A 143 2.22 -26.95 -2.27
C TYR A 143 3.35 -27.54 -3.11
N HIS A 144 3.72 -28.80 -2.86
CA HIS A 144 4.48 -29.55 -3.83
C HIS A 144 3.55 -30.18 -4.87
N GLN A 145 3.95 -30.16 -6.14
CA GLN A 145 3.15 -30.72 -7.21
C GLN A 145 2.91 -32.24 -7.05
N SER A 146 3.84 -32.92 -6.41
CA SER A 146 3.77 -34.34 -6.12
C SER A 146 3.98 -34.64 -4.63
N GLU A 147 3.03 -35.31 -3.99
CA GLU A 147 3.19 -35.80 -2.63
C GLU A 147 4.35 -36.83 -2.49
N PHE A 148 4.78 -37.44 -3.59
CA PHE A 148 5.83 -38.47 -3.63
C PHE A 148 7.21 -37.95 -3.93
N ASN A 149 7.33 -36.71 -4.40
CA ASN A 149 8.60 -36.07 -4.75
C ASN A 149 8.57 -34.60 -4.35
N SER A 150 8.94 -34.34 -3.10
CA SER A 150 8.90 -33.00 -2.49
C SER A 150 10.25 -32.29 -2.69
N GLU A 151 10.63 -32.04 -3.95
CA GLU A 151 11.83 -31.27 -4.27
C GLU A 151 11.53 -29.77 -4.17
N LYS A 152 12.55 -28.99 -3.82
CA LYS A 152 12.39 -27.52 -3.65
C LYS A 152 12.06 -26.80 -4.96
N GLU A 153 12.33 -27.41 -6.10
CA GLU A 153 12.01 -26.92 -7.43
C GLU A 153 10.58 -27.23 -7.88
N ASP A 154 9.86 -28.11 -7.14
CA ASP A 154 8.51 -28.59 -7.50
C ASP A 154 7.39 -27.85 -6.73
N VAL A 155 7.67 -26.63 -6.25
CA VAL A 155 6.66 -25.82 -5.55
C VAL A 155 5.71 -25.19 -6.57
N VAL A 156 4.42 -25.35 -6.30
CA VAL A 156 3.31 -24.79 -7.09
C VAL A 156 2.35 -24.03 -6.19
N PHE A 157 1.54 -23.16 -6.76
CA PHE A 157 0.38 -22.60 -6.08
C PHE A 157 -0.87 -23.37 -6.49
N CYS A 158 -1.64 -23.82 -5.52
CA CYS A 158 -2.93 -24.44 -5.75
C CYS A 158 -3.81 -24.40 -4.51
N HIS A 159 -5.11 -24.38 -4.71
CA HIS A 159 -6.06 -24.46 -3.62
C HIS A 159 -6.38 -25.93 -3.30
N ALA A 160 -6.17 -26.33 -2.04
CA ALA A 160 -6.58 -27.66 -1.59
C ALA A 160 -8.11 -27.69 -1.34
N PRO A 161 -8.85 -28.62 -1.97
CA PRO A 161 -10.27 -28.73 -1.67
C PRO A 161 -10.49 -29.17 -0.23
N SER A 162 -11.46 -28.56 0.45
CA SER A 162 -11.85 -28.90 1.84
C SER A 162 -12.52 -30.27 1.97
N LEU A 163 -12.33 -31.18 1.01
CA LEU A 163 -12.92 -32.50 0.99
C LEU A 163 -11.95 -33.54 1.54
N PRO A 164 -12.38 -34.42 2.49
CA PRO A 164 -11.52 -35.44 3.05
C PRO A 164 -10.95 -36.38 1.98
N ASN A 165 -9.66 -36.68 2.07
CA ASN A 165 -8.92 -37.56 1.16
C ASN A 165 -8.84 -37.10 -0.30
N THR A 166 -8.98 -35.82 -0.54
CA THR A 166 -8.79 -35.24 -1.85
C THR A 166 -7.34 -34.71 -1.94
N PRO A 167 -6.60 -35.05 -3.01
CA PRO A 167 -5.25 -34.52 -3.18
C PRO A 167 -5.28 -32.99 -3.33
N PRO A 168 -4.25 -32.29 -2.81
CA PRO A 168 -4.07 -30.87 -3.15
C PRO A 168 -3.98 -30.73 -4.67
N CYS A 169 -4.24 -29.55 -5.18
CA CYS A 169 -4.14 -29.24 -6.61
C CYS A 169 -5.09 -30.03 -7.55
N LEU A 170 -6.16 -30.63 -7.03
CA LEU A 170 -7.14 -31.38 -7.87
C LEU A 170 -7.73 -30.51 -9.00
N PHE A 171 -7.90 -29.22 -8.77
CA PHE A 171 -8.52 -28.29 -9.72
C PHE A 171 -7.52 -27.55 -10.60
N GLY A 172 -6.25 -27.91 -10.53
CA GLY A 172 -5.16 -27.30 -11.24
C GLY A 172 -4.08 -26.74 -10.30
N SER A 173 -2.95 -26.42 -10.86
CA SER A 173 -1.83 -25.78 -10.16
C SER A 173 -1.13 -24.78 -11.07
N VAL A 174 -0.49 -23.79 -10.45
CA VAL A 174 0.27 -22.76 -11.12
C VAL A 174 1.73 -22.89 -10.73
N ASP A 175 2.64 -22.78 -11.69
CA ASP A 175 4.09 -22.75 -11.42
C ASP A 175 4.42 -21.53 -10.54
N ALA A 176 4.78 -21.80 -9.27
CA ALA A 176 5.06 -20.76 -8.28
C ALA A 176 6.27 -19.89 -8.67
N PHE A 177 7.29 -20.48 -9.30
CA PHE A 177 8.47 -19.74 -9.76
C PHE A 177 8.12 -18.78 -10.89
N ALA A 178 7.33 -19.21 -11.86
CA ALA A 178 6.91 -18.38 -12.97
C ALA A 178 6.01 -17.23 -12.48
N TRP A 179 5.06 -17.53 -11.60
CA TRP A 179 4.14 -16.53 -11.06
C TRP A 179 4.87 -15.44 -10.25
N LEU A 180 5.76 -15.84 -9.33
CA LEU A 180 6.54 -14.87 -8.52
C LEU A 180 7.55 -14.09 -9.34
N ARG A 181 8.16 -14.68 -10.40
CA ARG A 181 9.00 -13.91 -11.33
C ARG A 181 8.21 -12.86 -12.08
N ASN A 182 6.97 -13.16 -12.47
CA ASN A 182 6.08 -12.18 -13.08
C ASN A 182 5.73 -11.06 -12.09
N LEU A 183 5.40 -11.39 -10.84
CA LEU A 183 5.16 -10.40 -9.79
C LEU A 183 6.40 -9.51 -9.58
N ASN A 184 7.58 -10.10 -9.45
CA ASN A 184 8.83 -9.36 -9.29
C ASN A 184 9.13 -8.47 -10.50
N SER A 185 8.79 -8.92 -11.71
CA SER A 185 8.93 -8.11 -12.93
C SER A 185 7.98 -6.90 -12.94
N LEU A 186 6.73 -7.09 -12.54
CA LEU A 186 5.76 -6.00 -12.41
C LEU A 186 6.23 -4.98 -11.36
N HIS A 187 6.67 -5.46 -10.21
CA HIS A 187 7.17 -4.64 -9.12
C HIS A 187 8.43 -3.86 -9.51
N ASN A 188 9.38 -4.47 -10.20
CA ASN A 188 10.59 -3.79 -10.69
C ASN A 188 10.31 -2.71 -11.75
N ASN A 189 9.17 -2.75 -12.41
CA ASN A 189 8.74 -1.76 -13.39
C ASN A 189 7.81 -0.70 -12.80
N SER A 190 7.44 -0.83 -11.53
CA SER A 190 6.69 0.19 -10.81
C SER A 190 7.64 1.10 -10.03
N SER A 191 7.16 2.29 -9.68
CA SER A 191 7.88 3.27 -8.87
C SER A 191 7.21 3.34 -7.50
N GLY A 192 7.95 3.01 -6.43
CA GLY A 192 7.53 3.22 -5.06
C GLY A 192 6.42 2.31 -4.52
N ASP A 193 6.06 1.25 -5.23
CA ASP A 193 5.07 0.30 -4.72
C ASP A 193 5.66 -0.59 -3.61
N VAL A 194 4.92 -0.76 -2.52
CA VAL A 194 5.19 -1.75 -1.48
C VAL A 194 4.27 -2.93 -1.67
N VAL A 195 4.79 -4.16 -1.62
CA VAL A 195 4.05 -5.40 -1.89
C VAL A 195 3.99 -6.27 -0.64
N SER A 196 2.81 -6.83 -0.38
CA SER A 196 2.60 -7.77 0.72
C SER A 196 2.24 -9.15 0.18
N LEU A 197 2.88 -10.18 0.74
CA LEU A 197 2.53 -11.57 0.50
C LEU A 197 2.02 -12.17 1.80
N LEU A 198 0.81 -12.73 1.79
CA LEU A 198 0.31 -13.58 2.86
C LEU A 198 0.35 -15.03 2.37
N ILE A 199 1.22 -15.83 2.95
CA ILE A 199 1.47 -17.20 2.52
C ILE A 199 0.78 -18.16 3.45
N GLN A 200 -0.30 -18.77 2.96
CA GLN A 200 -1.01 -19.88 3.65
C GLN A 200 -0.26 -21.17 3.38
N ASN A 201 0.74 -21.46 4.17
CA ASN A 201 1.55 -22.64 3.95
C ASN A 201 1.11 -23.81 4.84
N TYR A 202 0.71 -24.90 4.22
CA TYR A 202 0.26 -26.11 4.91
C TYR A 202 1.27 -27.27 4.84
N ALA A 203 2.17 -27.29 3.86
CA ALA A 203 2.94 -28.49 3.57
C ALA A 203 4.38 -28.25 3.07
N VAL A 204 4.73 -27.04 2.65
CA VAL A 204 6.06 -26.77 2.07
C VAL A 204 7.06 -26.46 3.20
N PRO A 205 8.20 -27.16 3.28
CA PRO A 205 9.23 -26.85 4.27
C PRO A 205 9.77 -25.41 4.11
N GLY A 206 10.09 -24.76 5.23
CA GLY A 206 10.56 -23.35 5.22
C GLY A 206 11.75 -23.11 4.30
N GLY A 207 12.72 -24.04 4.26
CA GLY A 207 13.87 -23.94 3.35
C GLY A 207 13.52 -24.05 1.86
N HIS A 208 12.42 -24.73 1.50
CA HIS A 208 11.93 -24.78 0.12
C HIS A 208 11.21 -23.49 -0.26
N LEU A 209 10.46 -22.92 0.68
CA LEU A 209 9.81 -21.62 0.49
C LEU A 209 10.86 -20.50 0.38
N GLU A 210 11.86 -20.49 1.26
CA GLU A 210 12.96 -19.53 1.17
C GLU A 210 13.72 -19.66 -0.16
N TYR A 211 13.95 -20.89 -0.63
CA TYR A 211 14.56 -21.13 -1.94
C TYR A 211 13.70 -20.58 -3.09
N LEU A 212 12.40 -20.83 -3.09
CA LEU A 212 11.46 -20.29 -4.07
C LEU A 212 11.52 -18.75 -4.12
N LEU A 213 11.44 -18.11 -2.97
CA LEU A 213 11.45 -16.64 -2.85
C LEU A 213 12.81 -16.05 -3.26
N ASN A 214 13.90 -16.74 -2.98
CA ASN A 214 15.24 -16.34 -3.40
C ASN A 214 15.43 -16.44 -4.93
N GLU A 215 15.05 -17.59 -5.53
CA GLU A 215 15.21 -17.82 -6.97
C GLU A 215 14.30 -16.95 -7.85
N THR A 216 13.31 -16.31 -7.23
CA THR A 216 12.38 -15.39 -7.90
C THR A 216 12.70 -13.91 -7.66
N GLY A 217 13.73 -13.61 -6.84
CA GLY A 217 14.18 -12.25 -6.50
C GLY A 217 13.30 -11.55 -5.45
N ILE A 218 12.24 -12.19 -4.96
CA ILE A 218 11.34 -11.64 -3.95
C ILE A 218 12.05 -11.50 -2.60
N LEU A 219 12.84 -12.51 -2.21
CA LEU A 219 13.50 -12.52 -0.91
C LEU A 219 14.53 -11.41 -0.75
N GLU A 220 15.17 -10.95 -1.82
CA GLU A 220 16.15 -9.85 -1.78
C GLU A 220 15.50 -8.56 -1.27
N ARG A 221 14.27 -8.28 -1.68
CA ARG A 221 13.48 -7.11 -1.36
C ARG A 221 12.68 -7.25 -0.05
N ALA A 222 12.76 -8.39 0.63
CA ALA A 222 11.95 -8.65 1.81
C ALA A 222 12.39 -7.81 3.01
N TYR A 223 11.44 -7.06 3.58
CA TYR A 223 11.61 -6.28 4.79
C TYR A 223 11.63 -7.19 6.04
N ILE A 224 12.50 -6.88 6.98
CA ILE A 224 12.58 -7.58 8.28
C ILE A 224 11.97 -6.66 9.33
N HIS A 225 10.85 -7.08 9.92
CA HIS A 225 10.20 -6.34 10.99
C HIS A 225 10.47 -6.99 12.35
N GLU A 226 10.96 -6.21 13.31
CA GLU A 226 11.08 -6.63 14.71
C GLU A 226 9.77 -6.36 15.45
N LEU A 227 9.25 -7.36 16.16
CA LEU A 227 8.03 -7.20 16.97
C LEU A 227 8.15 -6.05 17.95
N GLY A 228 7.19 -5.14 17.92
CA GLY A 228 7.13 -3.97 18.78
C GLY A 228 7.92 -2.76 18.29
N SER A 229 8.58 -2.86 17.13
CA SER A 229 9.13 -1.70 16.44
C SER A 229 8.02 -0.95 15.69
N SER A 230 8.24 0.35 15.45
CA SER A 230 7.40 1.11 14.52
C SER A 230 7.58 0.62 13.08
N TRP A 231 6.52 0.65 12.30
CA TRP A 231 6.59 0.40 10.87
C TRP A 231 7.22 1.60 10.14
N PRO A 232 8.06 1.38 9.14
CA PRO A 232 8.61 2.45 8.31
C PRO A 232 7.56 3.08 7.42
N SER A 233 7.87 4.26 6.88
CA SER A 233 7.07 4.83 5.81
C SER A 233 7.21 4.03 4.51
N LEU A 234 6.19 4.09 3.63
CA LEU A 234 6.24 3.44 2.33
C LEU A 234 7.41 4.00 1.49
N GLY A 235 7.69 5.31 1.60
CA GLY A 235 8.83 5.94 0.96
C GLY A 235 10.17 5.38 1.44
N ASP A 236 10.35 5.20 2.75
CA ASP A 236 11.58 4.62 3.30
C ASP A 236 11.77 3.15 2.85
N MET A 237 10.68 2.37 2.80
CA MET A 237 10.72 1.00 2.30
C MET A 237 11.15 0.95 0.83
N SER A 238 10.54 1.79 -0.01
CA SER A 238 10.85 1.86 -1.44
C SER A 238 12.29 2.32 -1.68
N LEU A 239 12.73 3.40 -1.04
CA LEU A 239 14.08 3.95 -1.19
C LEU A 239 15.18 3.01 -0.69
N SER A 240 14.89 2.20 0.34
CA SER A 240 15.84 1.18 0.83
C SER A 240 15.87 -0.07 -0.04
N GLY A 241 14.90 -0.25 -0.96
CA GLY A 241 14.73 -1.47 -1.74
C GLY A 241 14.29 -2.69 -0.91
N THR A 242 13.73 -2.45 0.29
CA THR A 242 13.15 -3.50 1.16
C THR A 242 11.64 -3.30 1.28
N ASP A 243 10.96 -3.40 0.17
CA ASP A 243 9.59 -3.01 -0.09
C ASP A 243 8.65 -4.20 -0.34
N VAL A 244 9.05 -5.40 0.10
CA VAL A 244 8.22 -6.60 0.11
C VAL A 244 8.06 -7.11 1.54
N LEU A 245 6.83 -7.28 2.00
CA LEU A 245 6.53 -7.96 3.26
C LEU A 245 6.05 -9.37 2.99
N ILE A 246 6.60 -10.34 3.71
CA ILE A 246 6.26 -11.76 3.55
C ILE A 246 5.73 -12.28 4.87
N PHE A 247 4.42 -12.28 5.01
CA PHE A 247 3.73 -12.88 6.15
C PHE A 247 3.46 -14.36 5.87
N ILE A 248 3.67 -15.20 6.88
CA ILE A 248 3.47 -16.63 6.75
C ILE A 248 2.61 -17.15 7.90
N GLU A 249 1.55 -17.90 7.58
CA GLU A 249 0.62 -18.43 8.60
C GLU A 249 1.23 -19.52 9.47
N MET A 250 2.21 -20.27 8.96
CA MET A 250 2.90 -21.33 9.71
C MET A 250 4.17 -20.78 10.35
N GLU A 251 4.38 -21.08 11.62
CA GLU A 251 5.68 -20.85 12.26
C GLU A 251 6.64 -22.00 11.95
N TYR A 252 7.87 -21.64 11.58
CA TYR A 252 8.94 -22.62 11.41
C TYR A 252 9.83 -22.66 12.66
N GLU A 253 10.41 -23.83 12.94
CA GLU A 253 11.41 -24.00 14.01
C GLU A 253 12.71 -23.26 13.68
N ASP A 254 13.06 -23.15 12.40
CA ASP A 254 14.22 -22.42 11.91
C ASP A 254 13.93 -20.91 11.87
N ASN A 255 14.94 -20.12 12.15
CA ASN A 255 14.82 -18.68 12.19
C ASN A 255 14.92 -18.05 10.79
N PHE A 256 13.81 -17.99 10.05
CA PHE A 256 13.68 -17.29 8.78
C PHE A 256 13.29 -15.83 9.02
N THR A 257 14.26 -14.95 9.20
CA THR A 257 14.01 -13.55 9.61
C THR A 257 13.22 -12.72 8.60
N LYS A 258 13.20 -13.14 7.33
CA LYS A 258 12.46 -12.49 6.25
C LYS A 258 11.05 -13.07 6.03
N LEU A 259 10.71 -14.16 6.73
CA LEU A 259 9.38 -14.76 6.73
C LEU A 259 8.71 -14.43 8.07
N LEU A 260 7.88 -13.41 8.07
CA LEU A 260 7.26 -12.88 9.28
C LEU A 260 6.10 -13.80 9.72
N PRO A 261 6.10 -14.37 10.94
CA PRO A 261 4.95 -15.12 11.43
C PRO A 261 3.70 -14.24 11.45
N ALA A 262 2.74 -14.50 10.56
CA ALA A 262 1.58 -13.63 10.32
C ALA A 262 0.87 -13.27 11.63
N TRP A 263 0.50 -14.27 12.41
CA TRP A 263 -0.33 -14.08 13.60
C TRP A 263 0.43 -13.57 14.84
N LYS A 264 1.72 -13.28 14.70
CA LYS A 264 2.49 -12.50 15.69
C LYS A 264 2.61 -11.03 15.31
N HIS A 265 2.62 -10.73 14.02
CA HIS A 265 2.79 -9.37 13.49
C HIS A 265 1.47 -8.71 13.08
N THR A 266 0.42 -9.52 12.94
CA THR A 266 -0.90 -9.07 12.47
C THR A 266 -2.03 -9.80 13.20
N TRP A 267 -3.25 -9.38 12.94
CA TRP A 267 -4.47 -10.08 13.28
C TRP A 267 -5.47 -9.99 12.13
N ASP A 268 -6.54 -10.80 12.16
CA ASP A 268 -7.60 -10.74 11.14
C ASP A 268 -9.00 -10.74 11.76
N THR A 269 -9.99 -10.37 10.93
CA THR A 269 -11.40 -10.56 11.25
C THR A 269 -11.83 -12.00 10.95
N PRO A 270 -12.94 -12.51 11.54
CA PRO A 270 -13.49 -13.82 11.21
C PRO A 270 -13.77 -13.99 9.71
N TYR A 271 -13.75 -15.23 9.25
CA TYR A 271 -14.00 -15.59 7.85
C TYR A 271 -14.85 -16.85 7.74
N GLY A 272 -15.47 -17.06 6.58
CA GLY A 272 -16.28 -18.25 6.30
C GLY A 272 -17.79 -18.04 6.49
N GLU A 273 -18.20 -16.80 6.68
CA GLU A 273 -19.60 -16.40 6.81
C GLU A 273 -20.37 -16.62 5.49
N SER A 274 -21.70 -16.84 5.62
CA SER A 274 -22.57 -17.08 4.47
C SER A 274 -23.38 -15.84 4.09
N SER A 275 -23.44 -14.84 4.95
CA SER A 275 -24.13 -13.57 4.71
C SER A 275 -23.32 -12.37 5.21
N GLN A 276 -23.62 -11.20 4.67
CA GLN A 276 -22.97 -9.96 5.06
C GLN A 276 -23.26 -9.57 6.52
N GLU A 277 -24.45 -9.89 7.02
CA GLU A 277 -24.86 -9.59 8.37
C GLU A 277 -24.10 -10.41 9.44
N GLU A 278 -23.49 -11.52 9.02
CA GLU A 278 -22.65 -12.36 9.90
C GLU A 278 -21.20 -11.87 9.94
N MET A 279 -20.79 -11.00 9.01
CA MET A 279 -19.43 -10.47 8.96
C MET A 279 -19.23 -9.44 10.08
N THR A 280 -18.37 -9.79 11.05
CA THR A 280 -18.05 -8.91 12.19
C THR A 280 -16.62 -8.34 12.07
N CYS A 281 -16.31 -7.39 12.94
CA CYS A 281 -14.97 -6.83 13.12
C CYS A 281 -14.26 -7.44 14.34
N ASP A 282 -14.80 -8.54 14.89
CA ASP A 282 -14.19 -9.24 16.01
C ASP A 282 -12.85 -9.85 15.62
N LEU A 283 -12.06 -10.22 16.62
CA LEU A 283 -10.83 -10.93 16.42
C LEU A 283 -11.09 -12.35 15.88
N GLY A 284 -10.55 -12.64 14.71
CA GLY A 284 -10.46 -13.98 14.14
C GLY A 284 -9.21 -14.70 14.62
N ARG A 285 -8.06 -14.34 14.09
CA ARG A 285 -6.74 -14.92 14.42
C ARG A 285 -5.74 -13.79 14.71
N GLY A 286 -4.63 -14.14 15.36
CA GLY A 286 -3.50 -13.24 15.57
C GLY A 286 -3.53 -12.46 16.87
N ASP A 287 -2.72 -11.43 16.93
CA ASP A 287 -2.54 -10.58 18.12
C ASP A 287 -3.17 -9.20 17.89
N PRO A 288 -4.31 -8.88 18.52
CA PRO A 288 -5.01 -7.61 18.32
C PRO A 288 -4.25 -6.39 18.89
N SER A 289 -3.11 -6.58 19.54
CA SER A 289 -2.23 -5.48 19.94
C SER A 289 -1.36 -4.97 18.78
N GLN A 290 -1.31 -5.71 17.66
CA GLN A 290 -0.57 -5.30 16.48
C GLN A 290 -1.38 -4.29 15.65
N PRO A 291 -0.72 -3.27 15.07
CA PRO A 291 -1.44 -2.25 14.31
C PRO A 291 -1.87 -2.74 12.92
N VAL A 292 -1.17 -3.72 12.34
CA VAL A 292 -1.52 -4.29 11.03
C VAL A 292 -2.57 -5.38 11.18
N TRP A 293 -3.58 -5.33 10.33
CA TRP A 293 -4.66 -6.31 10.36
C TRP A 293 -5.25 -6.58 8.96
N HIS A 294 -5.91 -7.73 8.81
CA HIS A 294 -6.55 -8.16 7.58
C HIS A 294 -8.06 -8.20 7.76
N MET A 295 -8.79 -7.46 6.93
CA MET A 295 -10.24 -7.56 6.87
C MET A 295 -10.65 -8.65 5.88
N ASN A 296 -11.05 -9.79 6.39
CA ASN A 296 -11.60 -10.86 5.55
C ASN A 296 -12.94 -10.43 4.98
N ASN A 297 -13.06 -10.34 3.65
CA ASN A 297 -14.24 -9.78 2.98
C ASN A 297 -14.73 -10.66 1.82
N TRP A 298 -15.00 -11.93 2.11
CA TRP A 298 -15.66 -12.83 1.16
C TRP A 298 -16.76 -13.63 1.85
N LEU A 299 -17.72 -14.12 1.07
CA LEU A 299 -18.82 -14.94 1.56
C LEU A 299 -18.76 -16.34 0.96
N ASN A 300 -19.10 -17.31 1.76
CA ASN A 300 -19.28 -18.70 1.33
C ASN A 300 -20.68 -18.95 0.78
N SER A 301 -20.76 -19.87 -0.16
CA SER A 301 -22.01 -20.52 -0.55
C SER A 301 -22.51 -21.45 0.56
N ASP A 302 -23.74 -21.92 0.49
CA ASP A 302 -24.32 -22.91 1.42
C ASP A 302 -23.55 -24.22 1.46
N PHE A 303 -22.62 -24.44 0.54
CA PHE A 303 -21.75 -25.61 0.44
C PHE A 303 -20.34 -25.37 1.00
N GLY A 304 -20.07 -24.19 1.57
CA GLY A 304 -18.77 -23.84 2.18
C GLY A 304 -17.66 -23.47 1.18
N PHE A 305 -17.99 -23.18 -0.07
CA PHE A 305 -17.05 -22.66 -1.06
C PHE A 305 -17.26 -21.15 -1.26
N ALA A 306 -16.21 -20.44 -1.60
CA ALA A 306 -16.33 -19.04 -1.98
C ALA A 306 -17.39 -18.85 -3.07
N ASP A 307 -18.27 -17.87 -2.88
CA ASP A 307 -19.37 -17.56 -3.82
C ASP A 307 -19.03 -16.32 -4.63
N PRO A 308 -18.71 -16.46 -5.93
CA PRO A 308 -18.31 -15.31 -6.77
C PRO A 308 -19.44 -14.30 -6.98
N ILE A 309 -20.72 -14.73 -6.89
CA ILE A 309 -21.85 -13.82 -7.02
C ILE A 309 -21.97 -12.96 -5.75
N LYS A 310 -21.88 -13.59 -4.57
CA LYS A 310 -21.87 -12.87 -3.31
C LYS A 310 -20.63 -11.98 -3.18
N ALA A 311 -19.45 -12.47 -3.63
CA ALA A 311 -18.21 -11.69 -3.64
C ALA A 311 -18.33 -10.40 -4.44
N SER A 312 -18.96 -10.42 -5.61
CA SER A 312 -19.17 -9.21 -6.42
C SER A 312 -20.00 -8.13 -5.70
N HIS A 313 -20.87 -8.55 -4.79
CA HIS A 313 -21.70 -7.64 -4.01
C HIS A 313 -20.95 -7.05 -2.81
N VAL A 314 -20.30 -7.89 -2.00
CA VAL A 314 -19.57 -7.41 -0.81
C VAL A 314 -18.29 -6.66 -1.15
N ASN A 315 -17.71 -6.90 -2.32
CA ASN A 315 -16.53 -6.19 -2.82
C ASN A 315 -16.90 -4.94 -3.67
N ALA A 316 -18.20 -4.61 -3.83
CA ALA A 316 -18.58 -3.33 -4.40
C ALA A 316 -18.02 -2.19 -3.51
N TYR A 317 -17.50 -1.14 -4.16
CA TYR A 317 -16.75 -0.07 -3.49
C TYR A 317 -17.45 0.49 -2.23
N ASP A 318 -18.73 0.87 -2.37
CA ASP A 318 -19.47 1.46 -1.25
C ASP A 318 -19.64 0.47 -0.08
N THR A 319 -19.93 -0.80 -0.39
CA THR A 319 -20.11 -1.86 0.63
C THR A 319 -18.80 -2.17 1.36
N LEU A 320 -17.71 -2.28 0.59
CA LEU A 320 -16.38 -2.54 1.12
C LEU A 320 -15.89 -1.39 1.98
N LEU A 321 -16.05 -0.15 1.51
CA LEU A 321 -15.66 1.06 2.23
C LEU A 321 -16.45 1.21 3.54
N GLU A 322 -17.78 1.02 3.51
CA GLU A 322 -18.62 1.08 4.72
C GLU A 322 -18.12 0.09 5.78
N ARG A 323 -17.82 -1.15 5.39
CA ARG A 323 -17.30 -2.15 6.30
C ARG A 323 -15.88 -1.82 6.80
N ALA A 324 -15.01 -1.36 5.92
CA ALA A 324 -13.65 -0.96 6.30
C ALA A 324 -13.68 0.17 7.36
N LEU A 325 -14.51 1.18 7.16
CA LEU A 325 -14.69 2.27 8.13
C LEU A 325 -15.28 1.76 9.45
N LEU A 326 -16.26 0.84 9.39
CA LEU A 326 -16.86 0.25 10.60
C LEU A 326 -15.81 -0.54 11.42
N CYS A 327 -14.92 -1.27 10.75
CA CYS A 327 -13.92 -2.08 11.43
C CYS A 327 -12.67 -1.27 11.85
N TRP A 328 -12.54 -0.04 11.37
CA TRP A 328 -11.46 0.87 11.77
C TRP A 328 -11.73 1.54 13.13
N GLU A 329 -13.01 1.74 13.49
CA GLU A 329 -13.45 2.34 14.77
C GLU A 329 -13.30 1.36 15.96
#